data_b7045ed53345077a121dd975d88f0fe0
#
_entry.id   b7045ed53345077a121dd975d88f0fe0
#
_cell.length_a   1.000
_cell.length_b   1.000
_cell.length_c   1.000
_cell.angle_alpha   90.00
_cell.angle_beta   90.00
_cell.angle_gamma   90.00
#
_symmetry.space_group_name_H-M   'P 1'
#
loop_
_entity.id
_entity.type
_entity.pdbx_description
1 polymer ?
#
loop_
_entity_poly.entity_id
_entity_poly.type
_entity_poly.pdbx_seq_one_letter_code
_entity_poly.pdbx_strand_id
1 'polypeptide(L)'
;MYIRTQRALVVGVSAVCKNILGGSIMGDFGDAERRIKGLMSEGTVFKFQGRQYRMIMSDKPTCSKGEPKTDIYILAENDKSETIEIKISYKKENADFIENKMSAERAEQLFGSEWEVVIENSTTAIKDRFAERMLIYRNRFKRTNKGAITLGWKFELMNKNSGDLSGEMILTEEQVIDVYAGNNLSDDKRNASVCGNIIPDSGVANYILMDESVKTAQEVIDKMIPIQEYVRNHPEIYFACKALNYRTFEEKWDGNRPLSVQVDWSAEDGKLVPELVFDRPLQVKGNEVAERLIMYMNKLHIKNTDDINDNNAGTDRIV
;
A
#
# COMPACT_ATOMS: atom_id res chain seq x y z
N MET A 1 15.27 25.71 3.52
CA MET A 1 13.94 26.38 3.64
C MET A 1 13.78 27.27 2.40
N TYR A 2 13.23 26.71 1.31
CA TYR A 2 12.99 27.47 0.07
C TYR A 2 11.48 27.59 -0.11
N ILE A 3 10.95 28.75 0.18
CA ILE A 3 9.59 29.14 -0.18
C ILE A 3 9.67 29.66 -1.62
N ARG A 4 9.23 28.86 -2.59
CA ARG A 4 8.98 29.32 -3.95
C ARG A 4 7.63 29.98 -4.00
N THR A 5 7.59 31.30 -4.00
CA THR A 5 6.40 32.08 -4.39
C THR A 5 6.22 31.95 -5.90
N GLN A 6 5.36 31.05 -6.35
CA GLN A 6 4.86 31.07 -7.72
C GLN A 6 3.61 31.96 -7.77
N ARG A 7 3.69 33.02 -8.56
CA ARG A 7 2.50 33.76 -8.97
C ARG A 7 1.70 32.90 -9.95
N ALA A 8 0.65 32.27 -9.46
CA ALA A 8 -0.31 31.59 -10.30
C ALA A 8 -1.31 32.61 -10.85
N LEU A 9 -1.49 32.57 -12.15
CA LEU A 9 -2.54 33.33 -12.85
C LEU A 9 -3.90 32.74 -12.43
N VAL A 10 -4.63 33.48 -11.61
CA VAL A 10 -6.00 33.13 -11.23
C VAL A 10 -6.92 33.46 -12.40
N VAL A 11 -7.19 32.46 -13.25
CA VAL A 11 -8.36 32.47 -14.12
C VAL A 11 -9.53 32.03 -13.26
N GLY A 12 -10.52 32.88 -13.11
CA GLY A 12 -11.67 32.66 -12.24
C GLY A 12 -12.40 31.34 -12.56
N VAL A 13 -12.35 30.41 -11.64
CA VAL A 13 -13.15 29.17 -11.68
C VAL A 13 -14.05 29.17 -10.45
N SER A 14 -15.28 29.66 -10.62
CA SER A 14 -16.37 29.38 -9.70
C SER A 14 -16.91 27.98 -10.04
N ALA A 15 -16.32 26.94 -9.46
CA ALA A 15 -16.83 25.58 -9.56
C ALA A 15 -17.49 25.21 -8.22
N VAL A 16 -18.80 25.27 -8.19
CA VAL A 16 -19.60 24.76 -7.06
C VAL A 16 -19.51 23.24 -7.07
N CYS A 17 -18.80 22.64 -6.12
CA CYS A 17 -18.82 21.20 -5.88
C CYS A 17 -20.22 20.76 -5.44
N LYS A 18 -21.04 20.24 -6.36
CA LYS A 18 -22.32 19.60 -6.01
C LYS A 18 -22.03 18.21 -5.42
N ASN A 19 -22.30 18.05 -4.13
CA ASN A 19 -22.31 16.75 -3.46
C ASN A 19 -23.36 15.84 -4.08
N ILE A 20 -22.92 14.81 -4.81
CA ILE A 20 -23.76 13.69 -5.24
C ILE A 20 -23.64 12.62 -4.15
N LEU A 21 -24.66 12.51 -3.30
CA LEU A 21 -24.84 11.46 -2.34
C LEU A 21 -25.17 10.15 -3.06
N GLY A 22 -24.16 9.32 -3.31
CA GLY A 22 -24.29 7.93 -3.73
C GLY A 22 -23.91 7.02 -2.56
N GLY A 23 -24.89 6.47 -1.87
CA GLY A 23 -24.66 5.55 -0.75
C GLY A 23 -24.12 4.20 -1.24
N SER A 24 -22.92 3.85 -0.79
CA SER A 24 -22.38 2.48 -0.80
C SER A 24 -21.86 2.20 0.61
N ILE A 25 -22.28 1.07 1.17
CA ILE A 25 -21.78 0.57 2.46
C ILE A 25 -20.33 0.13 2.25
N MET A 26 -19.40 1.05 2.40
CA MET A 26 -17.96 0.78 2.49
C MET A 26 -17.52 1.00 3.93
N GLY A 27 -16.65 0.09 4.42
CA GLY A 27 -16.30 -0.04 5.82
C GLY A 27 -15.74 1.23 6.48
N ASP A 28 -15.69 1.19 7.79
CA ASP A 28 -15.28 2.16 8.82
C ASP A 28 -14.09 3.12 8.49
N PHE A 29 -13.22 2.75 7.54
CA PHE A 29 -12.09 3.58 7.09
C PHE A 29 -12.53 4.78 6.23
N GLY A 30 -13.41 4.57 5.26
CA GLY A 30 -13.93 5.63 4.39
C GLY A 30 -14.84 6.63 5.10
N ASP A 31 -15.41 6.25 6.27
CA ASP A 31 -16.29 7.14 7.04
C ASP A 31 -15.49 8.20 7.81
N ALA A 32 -14.36 7.83 8.42
CA ALA A 32 -13.47 8.77 9.08
C ALA A 32 -12.86 9.78 8.09
N GLU A 33 -12.38 9.31 6.94
CA GLU A 33 -11.87 10.17 5.87
C GLU A 33 -12.93 11.15 5.35
N ARG A 34 -14.15 10.66 5.06
CA ARG A 34 -15.28 11.51 4.64
C ARG A 34 -15.68 12.52 5.70
N ARG A 35 -15.68 12.15 6.97
CA ARG A 35 -15.97 13.04 8.09
C ARG A 35 -14.94 14.15 8.20
N ILE A 36 -13.64 13.81 8.18
CA ILE A 36 -12.55 14.79 8.26
C ILE A 36 -12.60 15.74 7.06
N LYS A 37 -12.80 15.19 5.84
CA LYS A 37 -13.01 15.99 4.63
C LYS A 37 -14.19 16.95 4.79
N GLY A 38 -15.29 16.51 5.40
CA GLY A 38 -16.48 17.36 5.68
C GLY A 38 -16.19 18.55 6.60
N LEU A 39 -15.20 18.45 7.50
CA LEU A 39 -14.75 19.57 8.33
C LEU A 39 -14.00 20.64 7.51
N MET A 40 -13.41 20.25 6.39
CA MET A 40 -12.57 21.06 5.52
C MET A 40 -13.36 21.54 4.30
N SER A 41 -14.51 22.18 4.51
CA SER A 41 -15.38 22.65 3.43
C SER A 41 -15.03 24.05 2.95
N GLU A 42 -15.40 24.39 1.70
CA GLU A 42 -15.24 25.74 1.12
C GLU A 42 -15.84 26.81 2.04
N GLY A 43 -15.17 27.94 2.16
CA GLY A 43 -15.55 29.07 3.03
C GLY A 43 -15.14 28.91 4.50
N THR A 44 -14.74 27.72 4.94
CA THR A 44 -14.25 27.50 6.32
C THR A 44 -13.00 28.34 6.58
N VAL A 45 -12.93 28.94 7.76
CA VAL A 45 -11.81 29.80 8.17
C VAL A 45 -11.01 29.09 9.25
N PHE A 46 -9.68 29.16 9.13
CA PHE A 46 -8.73 28.58 10.10
C PHE A 46 -7.48 29.45 10.23
N LYS A 47 -6.73 29.24 11.31
CA LYS A 47 -5.42 29.87 11.52
C LYS A 47 -4.32 28.87 11.19
N PHE A 48 -3.32 29.29 10.42
CA PHE A 48 -2.14 28.50 10.10
C PHE A 48 -0.91 29.41 10.13
N GLN A 49 0.13 29.00 10.87
CA GLN A 49 1.37 29.77 11.06
C GLN A 49 1.14 31.24 11.44
N GLY A 50 0.18 31.48 12.35
CA GLY A 50 -0.15 32.82 12.87
C GLY A 50 -0.98 33.70 11.94
N ARG A 51 -1.38 33.20 10.76
CA ARG A 51 -2.23 33.92 9.79
C ARG A 51 -3.58 33.23 9.64
N GLN A 52 -4.60 34.02 9.32
CA GLN A 52 -5.93 33.50 9.04
C GLN A 52 -6.10 33.24 7.55
N TYR A 53 -6.65 32.07 7.23
CA TYR A 53 -6.95 31.63 5.88
C TYR A 53 -8.41 31.23 5.74
N ARG A 54 -8.96 31.41 4.54
CA ARG A 54 -10.28 30.93 4.14
C ARG A 54 -10.10 29.87 3.05
N MET A 55 -10.74 28.72 3.19
CA MET A 55 -10.72 27.67 2.16
C MET A 55 -11.44 28.12 0.92
N ILE A 56 -10.77 28.00 -0.22
CA ILE A 56 -11.30 28.24 -1.56
C ILE A 56 -11.78 26.90 -2.16
N MET A 57 -11.02 25.84 -1.92
CA MET A 57 -11.30 24.51 -2.49
C MET A 57 -10.82 23.42 -1.51
N SER A 58 -11.63 22.36 -1.40
CA SER A 58 -11.22 21.15 -0.70
C SER A 58 -11.89 19.93 -1.31
N ASP A 59 -11.11 18.93 -1.71
CA ASP A 59 -11.63 17.64 -2.20
C ASP A 59 -10.57 16.53 -2.07
N LYS A 60 -10.98 15.28 -2.31
CA LYS A 60 -10.08 14.15 -2.47
C LYS A 60 -9.51 14.14 -3.89
N PRO A 61 -8.18 14.17 -4.07
CA PRO A 61 -7.59 13.98 -5.39
C PRO A 61 -7.94 12.60 -5.96
N THR A 62 -8.29 12.57 -7.26
CA THR A 62 -8.64 11.35 -7.98
C THR A 62 -7.84 11.21 -9.26
N CYS A 63 -7.56 9.98 -9.69
CA CYS A 63 -6.90 9.69 -10.95
C CYS A 63 -7.48 8.42 -11.59
N SER A 64 -7.12 8.15 -12.84
CA SER A 64 -7.67 7.04 -13.62
C SER A 64 -7.20 5.67 -13.13
N LYS A 65 -6.02 5.58 -12.52
CA LYS A 65 -5.40 4.32 -12.10
C LYS A 65 -4.84 4.40 -10.69
N GLY A 66 -5.48 3.70 -9.77
CA GLY A 66 -5.07 3.63 -8.36
C GLY A 66 -5.44 4.87 -7.55
N GLU A 67 -4.71 5.16 -6.50
CA GLU A 67 -4.99 6.28 -5.60
C GLU A 67 -3.74 7.15 -5.41
N PRO A 68 -3.89 8.49 -5.36
CA PRO A 68 -2.85 9.42 -4.89
C PRO A 68 -2.50 9.18 -3.43
N LYS A 69 -1.44 9.82 -2.93
CA LYS A 69 -1.11 9.80 -1.48
C LYS A 69 -1.86 10.86 -0.69
N THR A 70 -2.34 11.90 -1.34
CA THR A 70 -3.20 12.92 -0.73
C THR A 70 -4.63 12.39 -0.61
N ASP A 71 -5.13 12.32 0.60
CA ASP A 71 -6.53 11.97 0.89
C ASP A 71 -7.42 13.22 0.95
N ILE A 72 -6.85 14.36 1.39
CA ILE A 72 -7.56 15.65 1.47
C ILE A 72 -6.66 16.74 0.92
N TYR A 73 -7.07 17.36 -0.19
CA TYR A 73 -6.46 18.53 -0.77
C TYR A 73 -7.20 19.78 -0.33
N ILE A 74 -6.48 20.82 0.07
CA ILE A 74 -7.01 22.12 0.50
C ILE A 74 -6.23 23.21 -0.20
N LEU A 75 -6.96 24.11 -0.89
CA LEU A 75 -6.47 25.39 -1.33
C LEU A 75 -7.13 26.48 -0.46
N ALA A 76 -6.35 27.33 0.15
CA ALA A 76 -6.85 28.40 1.02
C ALA A 76 -6.12 29.72 0.74
N GLU A 77 -6.81 30.84 0.97
CA GLU A 77 -6.33 32.20 0.75
C GLU A 77 -6.44 33.04 2.03
N ASN A 78 -5.48 33.92 2.26
CA ASN A 78 -5.51 34.89 3.36
C ASN A 78 -6.08 36.26 2.88
N ASP A 79 -6.15 37.21 3.79
CA ASP A 79 -6.63 38.59 3.56
C ASP A 79 -5.77 39.39 2.57
N LYS A 80 -4.57 38.92 2.27
CA LYS A 80 -3.65 39.53 1.29
C LYS A 80 -3.65 38.81 -0.06
N SER A 81 -4.62 37.90 -0.31
CA SER A 81 -4.70 37.06 -1.51
C SER A 81 -3.46 36.16 -1.70
N GLU A 82 -2.75 35.83 -0.62
CA GLU A 82 -1.71 34.82 -0.64
C GLU A 82 -2.34 33.44 -0.46
N THR A 83 -2.05 32.50 -1.38
CA THR A 83 -2.61 31.16 -1.33
C THR A 83 -1.66 30.15 -0.74
N ILE A 84 -2.21 29.13 -0.09
CA ILE A 84 -1.49 27.97 0.41
C ILE A 84 -2.18 26.69 -0.05
N GLU A 85 -1.37 25.65 -0.32
CA GLU A 85 -1.84 24.29 -0.56
C GLU A 85 -1.48 23.39 0.62
N ILE A 86 -2.49 22.75 1.21
CA ILE A 86 -2.32 21.76 2.27
C ILE A 86 -2.83 20.43 1.71
N LYS A 87 -1.96 19.42 1.69
CA LYS A 87 -2.20 18.10 1.09
C LYS A 87 -1.96 17.04 2.15
N ILE A 88 -3.06 16.54 2.72
CA ILE A 88 -3.03 15.66 3.89
C ILE A 88 -3.15 14.21 3.44
N SER A 89 -2.20 13.36 3.85
CA SER A 89 -2.37 11.92 3.89
C SER A 89 -2.95 11.53 5.24
N TYR A 90 -4.17 11.01 5.24
CA TYR A 90 -4.83 10.55 6.45
C TYR A 90 -4.50 9.08 6.73
N LYS A 91 -4.10 8.79 7.95
CA LYS A 91 -3.86 7.43 8.43
C LYS A 91 -4.60 7.23 9.74
N LYS A 92 -5.29 6.10 9.90
CA LYS A 92 -5.82 5.73 11.21
C LYS A 92 -4.66 5.46 12.17
N GLU A 93 -4.77 5.87 13.40
CA GLU A 93 -3.76 5.67 14.45
C GLU A 93 -3.37 4.18 14.59
N ASN A 94 -4.32 3.28 14.38
CA ASN A 94 -4.12 1.83 14.42
C ASN A 94 -3.92 1.18 13.06
N ALA A 95 -3.72 1.94 11.98
CA ALA A 95 -3.47 1.38 10.66
C ALA A 95 -2.06 0.76 10.60
N ASP A 96 -1.99 -0.56 10.47
CA ASP A 96 -0.72 -1.27 10.36
C ASP A 96 -0.09 -1.11 8.98
N PHE A 97 -0.90 -0.85 7.95
CA PHE A 97 -0.48 -0.83 6.55
C PHE A 97 -0.20 0.59 6.04
N ILE A 98 0.97 0.74 5.41
CA ILE A 98 1.32 1.94 4.64
C ILE A 98 1.00 1.70 3.15
N GLU A 99 1.38 0.50 2.63
CA GLU A 99 1.12 0.10 1.25
C GLU A 99 0.84 -1.41 1.19
N ASN A 100 -0.36 -1.81 0.73
CA ASN A 100 -0.77 -3.23 0.70
C ASN A 100 -0.81 -3.84 -0.70
N LYS A 101 -0.48 -3.06 -1.73
CA LYS A 101 -0.55 -3.45 -3.14
C LYS A 101 0.77 -3.21 -3.85
N MET A 102 1.86 -3.76 -3.31
CA MET A 102 3.19 -3.60 -3.89
C MET A 102 3.26 -4.30 -5.26
N SER A 103 3.71 -3.57 -6.28
CA SER A 103 4.13 -4.07 -7.59
C SER A 103 5.56 -3.62 -7.86
N ALA A 104 6.22 -4.19 -8.88
CA ALA A 104 7.55 -3.77 -9.30
C ALA A 104 7.61 -2.26 -9.61
N GLU A 105 6.67 -1.75 -10.42
CA GLU A 105 6.55 -0.33 -10.72
C GLU A 105 6.38 0.53 -9.45
N ARG A 106 5.58 0.04 -8.50
CA ARG A 106 5.36 0.77 -7.24
C ARG A 106 6.60 0.75 -6.35
N ALA A 107 7.31 -0.37 -6.30
CA ALA A 107 8.56 -0.49 -5.57
C ALA A 107 9.65 0.44 -6.13
N GLU A 108 9.78 0.52 -7.46
CA GLU A 108 10.68 1.45 -8.12
C GLU A 108 10.35 2.92 -7.79
N GLN A 109 9.06 3.30 -7.78
CA GLN A 109 8.62 4.63 -7.38
C GLN A 109 8.98 4.96 -5.92
N LEU A 110 9.00 3.97 -5.02
CA LEU A 110 9.29 4.18 -3.60
C LEU A 110 10.78 4.11 -3.27
N PHE A 111 11.52 3.20 -3.93
CA PHE A 111 12.89 2.85 -3.54
C PHE A 111 13.93 3.21 -4.60
N GLY A 112 13.50 3.75 -5.75
CA GLY A 112 14.39 4.05 -6.89
C GLY A 112 14.83 2.81 -7.65
N SER A 113 15.88 2.92 -8.47
CA SER A 113 16.40 1.85 -9.32
C SER A 113 16.86 0.60 -8.55
N GLU A 114 17.22 0.74 -7.29
CA GLU A 114 17.70 -0.35 -6.42
C GLU A 114 16.57 -1.12 -5.72
N TRP A 115 15.32 -0.92 -6.12
CA TRP A 115 14.15 -1.50 -5.45
C TRP A 115 14.18 -3.02 -5.34
N GLU A 116 14.72 -3.72 -6.35
CA GLU A 116 14.86 -5.18 -6.32
C GLU A 116 15.78 -5.61 -5.18
N VAL A 117 16.93 -4.98 -5.06
CA VAL A 117 17.92 -5.23 -4.00
C VAL A 117 17.35 -4.92 -2.63
N VAL A 118 16.58 -3.84 -2.49
CA VAL A 118 15.91 -3.47 -1.23
C VAL A 118 14.94 -4.54 -0.77
N ILE A 119 14.10 -5.07 -1.67
CA ILE A 119 13.12 -6.11 -1.33
C ILE A 119 13.81 -7.47 -1.10
N GLU A 120 14.78 -7.83 -1.95
CA GLU A 120 15.54 -9.08 -1.80
C GLU A 120 16.29 -9.11 -0.46
N ASN A 121 17.01 -8.05 -0.11
CA ASN A 121 17.71 -7.93 1.18
C ASN A 121 16.72 -8.05 2.36
N SER A 122 15.56 -7.39 2.27
CA SER A 122 14.53 -7.44 3.30
C SER A 122 14.02 -8.87 3.52
N THR A 123 13.68 -9.59 2.43
CA THR A 123 13.16 -10.95 2.52
C THR A 123 14.23 -11.97 2.89
N THR A 124 15.46 -11.81 2.38
CA THR A 124 16.61 -12.69 2.67
C THR A 124 17.05 -12.57 4.12
N ALA A 125 16.94 -11.39 4.75
CA ALA A 125 17.24 -11.20 6.17
C ALA A 125 16.40 -12.11 7.09
N ILE A 126 15.26 -12.60 6.61
CA ILE A 126 14.37 -13.50 7.35
C ILE A 126 14.18 -14.86 6.65
N LYS A 127 15.10 -15.26 5.77
CA LYS A 127 14.96 -16.48 4.95
C LYS A 127 14.70 -17.75 5.77
N ASP A 128 15.31 -17.88 6.96
CA ASP A 128 15.13 -19.04 7.82
C ASP A 128 13.66 -19.15 8.29
N ARG A 129 12.98 -18.03 8.52
CA ARG A 129 11.56 -18.03 8.87
C ARG A 129 10.67 -18.48 7.71
N PHE A 130 11.06 -18.24 6.44
CA PHE A 130 10.38 -18.81 5.28
C PHE A 130 10.64 -20.31 5.16
N ALA A 131 11.85 -20.77 5.45
CA ALA A 131 12.21 -22.20 5.40
C ALA A 131 11.37 -23.03 6.38
N GLU A 132 10.97 -22.46 7.53
CA GLU A 132 10.13 -23.11 8.55
C GLU A 132 8.63 -23.15 8.18
N ARG A 133 8.19 -22.50 7.08
CA ARG A 133 6.77 -22.46 6.71
C ARG A 133 6.30 -23.75 6.08
N MET A 134 5.14 -24.24 6.53
CA MET A 134 4.42 -25.29 5.81
C MET A 134 4.04 -24.79 4.43
N LEU A 135 4.17 -25.62 3.43
CA LEU A 135 3.85 -25.31 2.04
C LEU A 135 2.62 -26.06 1.54
N ILE A 136 2.34 -27.22 2.11
CA ILE A 136 1.21 -28.10 1.73
C ILE A 136 0.35 -28.35 2.98
N TYR A 137 -0.93 -28.07 2.88
CA TYR A 137 -1.88 -28.15 3.99
C TYR A 137 -2.89 -29.27 3.74
N ARG A 138 -2.55 -30.49 4.12
CA ARG A 138 -3.45 -31.65 4.13
C ARG A 138 -4.49 -31.53 5.24
N ASN A 139 -4.17 -30.80 6.30
CA ASN A 139 -5.05 -30.45 7.40
C ASN A 139 -5.10 -28.94 7.57
N ARG A 140 -6.10 -28.46 8.33
CA ARG A 140 -6.12 -27.06 8.75
C ARG A 140 -4.98 -26.81 9.76
N PHE A 141 -4.19 -25.77 9.50
CA PHE A 141 -3.12 -25.37 10.40
C PHE A 141 -3.13 -23.85 10.62
N LYS A 142 -3.22 -23.43 11.87
CA LYS A 142 -3.39 -22.01 12.26
C LYS A 142 -4.58 -21.39 11.48
N ARG A 143 -4.29 -20.38 10.66
CA ARG A 143 -5.30 -19.68 9.83
C ARG A 143 -5.48 -20.24 8.42
N THR A 144 -4.63 -21.18 8.00
CA THR A 144 -4.67 -21.78 6.66
C THR A 144 -5.57 -23.01 6.66
N ASN A 145 -6.52 -23.05 5.73
CA ASN A 145 -7.44 -24.16 5.61
C ASN A 145 -6.79 -25.37 4.92
N LYS A 146 -7.34 -26.56 5.17
CA LYS A 146 -7.08 -27.77 4.42
C LYS A 146 -7.22 -27.51 2.90
N GLY A 147 -6.38 -28.15 2.10
CA GLY A 147 -6.41 -28.05 0.63
C GLY A 147 -5.56 -26.91 0.07
N ALA A 148 -4.87 -26.14 0.90
CA ALA A 148 -4.01 -25.06 0.43
C ALA A 148 -2.61 -25.56 0.06
N ILE A 149 -2.05 -25.04 -1.04
CA ILE A 149 -0.64 -25.15 -1.40
C ILE A 149 -0.09 -23.74 -1.62
N THR A 150 1.01 -23.41 -0.95
CA THR A 150 1.58 -22.08 -0.98
C THR A 150 2.24 -21.79 -2.33
N LEU A 151 1.85 -20.68 -2.96
CA LEU A 151 2.42 -20.17 -4.22
C LEU A 151 3.61 -19.26 -3.99
N GLY A 152 3.63 -18.61 -2.83
CA GLY A 152 4.61 -17.62 -2.44
C GLY A 152 4.00 -16.55 -1.53
N TRP A 153 4.72 -15.45 -1.37
CA TRP A 153 4.32 -14.38 -0.45
C TRP A 153 4.37 -13.02 -1.15
N LYS A 154 3.28 -12.26 -1.05
CA LYS A 154 3.23 -10.86 -1.46
C LYS A 154 3.89 -9.98 -0.41
N PHE A 155 4.42 -8.82 -0.83
CA PHE A 155 5.07 -7.84 0.02
C PHE A 155 4.11 -6.70 0.38
N GLU A 156 4.11 -6.29 1.63
CA GLU A 156 3.34 -5.16 2.13
C GLU A 156 4.24 -4.26 2.97
N LEU A 157 4.08 -2.94 2.87
CA LEU A 157 4.75 -2.00 3.77
C LEU A 157 3.90 -1.74 5.01
N MET A 158 4.56 -1.70 6.14
CA MET A 158 3.98 -1.58 7.47
C MET A 158 4.67 -0.44 8.24
N ASN A 159 3.96 0.18 9.15
CA ASN A 159 4.53 1.14 10.10
C ASN A 159 5.03 0.49 11.40
N LYS A 160 4.85 -0.80 11.56
CA LYS A 160 5.34 -1.59 12.70
C LYS A 160 5.59 -3.03 12.30
N ASN A 161 6.39 -3.72 13.10
CA ASN A 161 6.62 -5.15 12.93
C ASN A 161 5.32 -5.95 13.21
N SER A 162 4.89 -6.82 12.31
CA SER A 162 3.61 -7.53 12.41
C SER A 162 3.64 -8.91 11.79
N GLY A 163 3.62 -9.92 12.64
CA GLY A 163 3.61 -11.33 12.27
C GLY A 163 4.99 -11.93 12.05
N ASP A 164 5.01 -13.23 11.82
CA ASP A 164 6.26 -14.00 11.79
C ASP A 164 7.14 -13.72 10.55
N LEU A 165 6.53 -13.36 9.41
CA LEU A 165 7.24 -13.01 8.18
C LEU A 165 7.24 -11.51 7.98
N SER A 166 7.78 -10.79 8.96
CA SER A 166 7.97 -9.34 8.91
C SER A 166 9.33 -8.96 9.49
N GLY A 167 9.81 -7.80 9.11
CA GLY A 167 11.08 -7.24 9.59
C GLY A 167 11.18 -5.76 9.25
N GLU A 168 12.19 -5.11 9.79
CA GLU A 168 12.53 -3.73 9.48
C GLU A 168 13.25 -3.66 8.12
N MET A 169 12.98 -2.59 7.37
CA MET A 169 13.65 -2.32 6.10
C MET A 169 14.79 -1.34 6.31
N ILE A 170 15.88 -1.55 5.58
CA ILE A 170 16.99 -0.58 5.54
C ILE A 170 16.70 0.39 4.39
N LEU A 171 16.21 1.59 4.73
CA LEU A 171 15.85 2.64 3.79
C LEU A 171 16.61 3.94 4.09
N THR A 172 16.81 4.77 3.07
CA THR A 172 17.27 6.14 3.26
C THR A 172 16.13 7.03 3.76
N GLU A 173 16.45 8.17 4.39
CA GLU A 173 15.43 9.15 4.83
C GLU A 173 14.54 9.59 3.65
N GLU A 174 15.12 9.79 2.45
CA GLU A 174 14.36 10.14 1.25
C GLU A 174 13.36 9.05 0.85
N GLN A 175 13.75 7.79 0.89
CA GLN A 175 12.85 6.65 0.62
C GLN A 175 11.71 6.57 1.65
N VAL A 176 12.00 6.83 2.92
CA VAL A 176 10.95 6.88 3.94
C VAL A 176 9.98 8.05 3.71
N ILE A 177 10.49 9.24 3.33
CA ILE A 177 9.65 10.36 2.93
C ILE A 177 8.76 9.99 1.74
N ASP A 178 9.29 9.31 0.73
CA ASP A 178 8.56 8.90 -0.47
C ASP A 178 7.44 7.90 -0.17
N VAL A 179 7.67 7.01 0.79
CA VAL A 179 6.63 6.07 1.26
C VAL A 179 5.40 6.82 1.77
N TYR A 180 5.58 7.94 2.49
CA TYR A 180 4.47 8.73 3.04
C TYR A 180 3.96 9.80 2.09
N ALA A 181 4.84 10.54 1.43
CA ALA A 181 4.49 11.68 0.58
C ALA A 181 4.08 11.29 -0.85
N GLY A 182 4.76 10.28 -1.43
CA GLY A 182 4.55 9.88 -2.82
C GLY A 182 5.21 10.83 -3.83
N ASN A 183 6.42 11.31 -3.57
CA ASN A 183 7.13 12.24 -4.46
C ASN A 183 7.38 11.67 -5.85
N ASN A 184 7.52 10.35 -5.99
CA ASN A 184 7.81 9.65 -7.25
C ASN A 184 6.57 8.92 -7.83
N LEU A 185 5.37 9.40 -7.50
CA LEU A 185 4.15 8.91 -8.16
C LEU A 185 4.20 9.13 -9.67
N SER A 186 3.53 8.25 -10.44
CA SER A 186 3.31 8.47 -11.86
C SER A 186 2.56 9.79 -12.11
N ASP A 187 2.76 10.40 -13.27
CA ASP A 187 2.23 11.74 -13.59
C ASP A 187 0.73 11.86 -13.39
N ASP A 188 -0.05 10.83 -13.71
CA ASP A 188 -1.51 10.82 -13.55
C ASP A 188 -1.94 10.78 -12.07
N LYS A 189 -1.16 10.14 -11.20
CA LYS A 189 -1.39 10.14 -9.74
C LYS A 189 -0.85 11.41 -9.08
N ARG A 190 0.31 11.88 -9.55
CA ARG A 190 0.97 13.08 -9.06
C ARG A 190 0.12 14.31 -9.34
N ASN A 191 -0.34 14.45 -10.58
CA ASN A 191 -1.18 15.57 -11.07
C ASN A 191 -2.65 15.14 -11.10
N ALA A 192 -3.18 14.77 -9.93
CA ALA A 192 -4.52 14.24 -9.80
C ALA A 192 -5.60 15.32 -9.99
N SER A 193 -6.82 14.87 -10.27
CA SER A 193 -7.97 15.76 -10.42
C SER A 193 -8.58 16.10 -9.05
N VAL A 194 -8.75 17.41 -8.77
CA VAL A 194 -9.46 17.94 -7.61
C VAL A 194 -10.64 18.76 -8.10
N CYS A 195 -11.84 18.47 -7.64
CA CYS A 195 -13.08 19.12 -8.13
C CYS A 195 -13.18 19.17 -9.66
N GLY A 196 -12.71 18.12 -10.37
CA GLY A 196 -12.76 18.03 -11.85
C GLY A 196 -11.61 18.75 -12.57
N ASN A 197 -10.70 19.43 -11.87
CA ASN A 197 -9.54 20.11 -12.44
C ASN A 197 -8.25 19.34 -12.12
N ILE A 198 -7.41 19.14 -13.13
CA ILE A 198 -6.06 18.58 -12.91
C ILE A 198 -5.21 19.65 -12.24
N ILE A 199 -4.70 19.35 -11.05
CA ILE A 199 -3.86 20.25 -10.28
C ILE A 199 -2.45 19.63 -10.12
N PRO A 200 -1.39 20.34 -10.55
CA PRO A 200 -0.03 19.86 -10.39
C PRO A 200 0.29 19.49 -8.93
N ASP A 201 0.94 18.35 -8.75
CA ASP A 201 1.35 17.83 -7.44
C ASP A 201 0.23 17.64 -6.40
N SER A 202 -1.04 17.69 -6.80
CA SER A 202 -2.17 17.52 -5.88
C SER A 202 -2.20 16.15 -5.22
N GLY A 203 -1.64 15.14 -5.89
CA GLY A 203 -1.58 13.77 -5.39
C GLY A 203 -0.44 13.50 -4.42
N VAL A 204 0.52 14.44 -4.29
CA VAL A 204 1.70 14.33 -3.41
C VAL A 204 1.39 14.99 -2.08
N ALA A 205 1.38 14.22 -1.00
CA ALA A 205 1.07 14.75 0.33
C ALA A 205 2.25 15.54 0.93
N ASN A 206 1.95 16.61 1.67
CA ASN A 206 2.93 17.38 2.42
C ASN A 206 2.70 17.30 3.95
N TYR A 207 1.54 16.83 4.38
CA TYR A 207 1.20 16.60 5.77
C TYR A 207 0.62 15.19 5.98
N ILE A 208 0.79 14.67 7.18
CA ILE A 208 0.12 13.45 7.67
C ILE A 208 -0.81 13.82 8.82
N LEU A 209 -1.98 13.20 8.87
CA LEU A 209 -2.91 13.29 9.98
C LEU A 209 -3.19 11.88 10.50
N MET A 210 -2.90 11.63 11.78
CA MET A 210 -3.08 10.33 12.43
C MET A 210 -4.29 10.30 13.37
N ASP A 211 -4.84 11.47 13.74
CA ASP A 211 -5.89 11.60 14.74
C ASP A 211 -7.28 11.63 14.10
N GLU A 212 -8.08 10.62 14.37
CA GLU A 212 -9.48 10.54 13.93
C GLU A 212 -10.46 11.27 14.86
N SER A 213 -10.01 11.74 16.03
CA SER A 213 -10.89 12.39 17.01
C SER A 213 -11.21 13.86 16.72
N VAL A 214 -10.55 14.45 15.70
CA VAL A 214 -10.74 15.86 15.30
C VAL A 214 -12.20 16.18 14.98
N LYS A 215 -12.69 17.33 15.44
CA LYS A 215 -14.09 17.77 15.32
C LYS A 215 -14.25 19.09 14.57
N THR A 216 -13.17 19.84 14.39
CA THR A 216 -13.17 21.14 13.72
C THR A 216 -12.05 21.24 12.69
N ALA A 217 -12.20 22.13 11.72
CA ALA A 217 -11.13 22.40 10.74
C ALA A 217 -9.84 22.88 11.43
N GLN A 218 -9.96 23.69 12.49
CA GLN A 218 -8.80 24.16 13.23
C GLN A 218 -8.05 22.99 13.88
N GLU A 219 -8.74 22.03 14.48
CA GLU A 219 -8.11 20.84 15.05
C GLU A 219 -7.40 19.99 13.98
N VAL A 220 -7.93 19.88 12.76
CA VAL A 220 -7.24 19.21 11.64
C VAL A 220 -5.92 19.91 11.33
N ILE A 221 -5.94 21.24 11.22
CA ILE A 221 -4.75 22.06 10.94
C ILE A 221 -3.73 22.00 12.09
N ASP A 222 -4.19 22.01 13.33
CA ASP A 222 -3.31 22.00 14.52
C ASP A 222 -2.66 20.64 14.75
N LYS A 223 -3.32 19.54 14.32
CA LYS A 223 -2.86 18.15 14.52
C LYS A 223 -2.16 17.52 13.31
N MET A 224 -2.24 18.14 12.14
CA MET A 224 -1.48 17.68 11.00
C MET A 224 0.01 17.95 11.22
N ILE A 225 0.84 16.97 10.83
CA ILE A 225 2.29 17.03 11.00
C ILE A 225 2.93 17.09 9.61
N PRO A 226 3.90 17.99 9.33
CA PRO A 226 4.70 17.94 8.11
C PRO A 226 5.35 16.56 7.94
N ILE A 227 5.26 15.95 6.75
CA ILE A 227 5.78 14.58 6.53
C ILE A 227 7.27 14.48 6.88
N GLN A 228 8.07 15.48 6.56
CA GLN A 228 9.49 15.50 6.92
C GLN A 228 9.73 15.48 8.45
N GLU A 229 8.88 16.14 9.21
CA GLU A 229 8.94 16.13 10.68
C GLU A 229 8.46 14.79 11.23
N TYR A 230 7.39 14.24 10.65
CA TYR A 230 6.88 12.92 11.01
C TYR A 230 7.94 11.83 10.80
N VAL A 231 8.59 11.82 9.64
CA VAL A 231 9.63 10.84 9.29
C VAL A 231 10.84 10.92 10.22
N ARG A 232 11.30 12.13 10.62
CA ARG A 232 12.39 12.26 11.59
C ARG A 232 12.09 11.62 12.95
N ASN A 233 10.82 11.61 13.34
CA ASN A 233 10.37 11.01 14.60
C ASN A 233 9.96 9.52 14.45
N HIS A 234 9.73 9.04 13.21
CA HIS A 234 9.30 7.69 12.88
C HIS A 234 10.03 7.22 11.60
N PRO A 235 11.37 7.03 11.67
CA PRO A 235 12.18 6.69 10.49
C PRO A 235 12.02 5.23 10.06
N GLU A 236 11.52 4.36 10.95
CA GLU A 236 11.45 2.94 10.69
C GLU A 236 10.26 2.59 9.78
N ILE A 237 10.55 1.87 8.72
CA ILE A 237 9.58 1.20 7.87
C ILE A 237 9.78 -0.30 8.01
N TYR A 238 8.68 -1.01 8.15
CA TYR A 238 8.65 -2.46 8.22
C TYR A 238 8.01 -3.05 6.98
N PHE A 239 8.31 -4.30 6.73
CA PHE A 239 7.60 -5.09 5.74
C PHE A 239 6.90 -6.28 6.39
N ALA A 240 5.88 -6.80 5.72
CA ALA A 240 5.29 -8.09 6.04
C ALA A 240 5.03 -8.88 4.76
N CYS A 241 5.31 -10.17 4.83
CA CYS A 241 5.06 -11.09 3.72
C CYS A 241 3.83 -11.96 4.02
N LYS A 242 2.81 -11.89 3.14
CA LYS A 242 1.57 -12.64 3.29
C LYS A 242 1.44 -13.70 2.21
N ALA A 243 1.21 -14.95 2.63
CA ALA A 243 1.06 -16.07 1.73
C ALA A 243 -0.10 -15.89 0.75
N LEU A 244 0.12 -16.28 -0.49
CA LEU A 244 -0.89 -16.59 -1.49
C LEU A 244 -0.89 -18.09 -1.73
N ASN A 245 -2.06 -18.70 -1.74
CA ASN A 245 -2.20 -20.14 -1.87
C ASN A 245 -3.06 -20.52 -3.08
N TYR A 246 -2.79 -21.68 -3.64
CA TYR A 246 -3.73 -22.41 -4.46
C TYR A 246 -4.59 -23.30 -3.56
N ARG A 247 -5.92 -23.24 -3.73
CA ARG A 247 -6.92 -24.00 -2.97
C ARG A 247 -7.40 -25.15 -3.82
N THR A 248 -6.81 -26.31 -3.62
CA THR A 248 -6.97 -27.47 -4.50
C THR A 248 -8.41 -28.01 -4.57
N PHE A 249 -9.20 -27.95 -3.49
CA PHE A 249 -10.60 -28.37 -3.50
C PHE A 249 -11.54 -27.36 -4.17
N GLU A 250 -11.13 -26.11 -4.27
CA GLU A 250 -11.92 -25.03 -4.85
C GLU A 250 -11.44 -24.65 -6.26
N GLU A 251 -10.33 -25.26 -6.68
CA GLU A 251 -9.64 -25.03 -7.96
C GLU A 251 -9.38 -23.52 -8.24
N LYS A 252 -9.05 -22.77 -7.18
CA LYS A 252 -8.78 -21.35 -7.27
C LYS A 252 -7.59 -20.94 -6.42
N TRP A 253 -7.03 -19.78 -6.69
CA TRP A 253 -5.94 -19.16 -5.92
C TRP A 253 -6.35 -17.84 -5.24
N ASP A 254 -5.62 -17.45 -4.20
CA ASP A 254 -5.91 -16.31 -3.31
C ASP A 254 -5.70 -14.92 -3.96
N GLY A 255 -5.67 -14.84 -5.29
CA GLY A 255 -5.52 -13.61 -6.04
C GLY A 255 -4.24 -13.55 -6.84
N ASN A 256 -4.14 -12.50 -7.67
CA ASN A 256 -3.07 -12.34 -8.66
C ASN A 256 -2.14 -11.18 -8.29
N ARG A 257 -1.46 -11.30 -7.15
CA ARG A 257 -0.48 -10.31 -6.70
C ARG A 257 0.93 -10.74 -7.05
N PRO A 258 1.84 -9.79 -7.36
CA PRO A 258 3.26 -10.06 -7.44
C PRO A 258 3.81 -10.64 -6.14
N LEU A 259 4.74 -11.57 -6.24
CA LEU A 259 5.34 -12.30 -5.13
C LEU A 259 6.74 -11.74 -4.85
N SER A 260 7.03 -11.40 -3.61
CA SER A 260 8.38 -11.03 -3.18
C SER A 260 9.27 -12.25 -2.93
N VAL A 261 8.66 -13.33 -2.49
CA VAL A 261 9.27 -14.66 -2.43
C VAL A 261 8.30 -15.62 -3.09
N GLN A 262 8.74 -16.33 -4.12
CA GLN A 262 7.93 -17.34 -4.80
C GLN A 262 8.32 -18.75 -4.38
N VAL A 263 7.38 -19.68 -4.49
CA VAL A 263 7.67 -21.11 -4.41
C VAL A 263 7.73 -21.62 -5.85
N ASP A 264 8.92 -21.95 -6.33
CA ASP A 264 9.07 -22.60 -7.64
C ASP A 264 8.81 -24.10 -7.48
N TRP A 265 7.66 -24.54 -7.98
CA TRP A 265 7.23 -25.91 -7.93
C TRP A 265 7.74 -26.66 -9.18
N SER A 266 8.30 -27.84 -8.96
CA SER A 266 8.75 -28.76 -10.02
C SER A 266 8.25 -30.20 -9.79
N ALA A 267 8.41 -31.07 -10.78
CA ALA A 267 8.18 -32.49 -10.65
C ALA A 267 9.50 -33.23 -10.96
N GLU A 268 10.13 -33.74 -9.91
CA GLU A 268 11.42 -34.44 -9.95
C GLU A 268 11.26 -35.85 -9.39
N ASP A 269 11.75 -36.85 -10.08
CA ASP A 269 11.69 -38.26 -9.67
C ASP A 269 10.31 -38.73 -9.18
N GLY A 270 9.24 -38.24 -9.83
CA GLY A 270 7.88 -38.58 -9.47
C GLY A 270 7.32 -37.84 -8.27
N LYS A 271 8.03 -36.82 -7.76
CA LYS A 271 7.64 -36.03 -6.58
C LYS A 271 7.43 -34.56 -6.93
N LEU A 272 6.53 -33.92 -6.20
CA LEU A 272 6.29 -32.48 -6.23
C LEU A 272 7.32 -31.80 -5.31
N VAL A 273 8.25 -31.05 -5.88
CA VAL A 273 9.40 -30.43 -5.19
C VAL A 273 9.25 -28.91 -5.18
N PRO A 274 9.34 -28.24 -4.02
CA PRO A 274 9.36 -26.80 -3.90
C PRO A 274 10.78 -26.25 -3.75
N GLU A 275 11.05 -25.13 -4.41
CA GLU A 275 12.21 -24.28 -4.17
C GLU A 275 11.74 -22.85 -3.78
N LEU A 276 12.38 -22.24 -2.76
CA LEU A 276 12.12 -20.85 -2.39
C LEU A 276 13.05 -19.94 -3.20
N VAL A 277 12.45 -19.02 -3.96
CA VAL A 277 13.17 -18.08 -4.83
C VAL A 277 13.02 -16.68 -4.30
N PHE A 278 14.14 -16.00 -4.00
CA PHE A 278 14.23 -14.66 -3.43
C PHE A 278 14.75 -13.61 -4.40
N ASP A 279 15.54 -14.00 -5.38
CA ASP A 279 16.33 -13.17 -6.29
C ASP A 279 15.54 -12.51 -7.43
N ARG A 280 14.25 -12.70 -7.48
CA ARG A 280 13.34 -12.13 -8.48
C ARG A 280 12.07 -11.55 -7.85
N PRO A 281 12.22 -10.62 -6.89
CA PRO A 281 11.07 -10.07 -6.16
C PRO A 281 10.11 -9.35 -7.12
N LEU A 282 8.82 -9.56 -6.95
CA LEU A 282 7.71 -8.94 -7.66
C LEU A 282 7.64 -9.16 -9.19
N GLN A 283 8.52 -10.00 -9.76
CA GLN A 283 8.54 -10.28 -11.20
C GLN A 283 7.48 -11.33 -11.60
N VAL A 284 7.15 -12.25 -10.69
CA VAL A 284 6.19 -13.35 -10.93
C VAL A 284 4.95 -13.14 -10.09
N LYS A 285 3.78 -13.42 -10.66
CA LYS A 285 2.48 -13.30 -9.98
C LYS A 285 1.96 -14.65 -9.52
N GLY A 286 1.03 -14.61 -8.55
CA GLY A 286 0.45 -15.82 -7.97
C GLY A 286 -0.24 -16.75 -8.98
N ASN A 287 -0.91 -16.21 -10.03
CA ASN A 287 -1.51 -17.05 -11.08
C ASN A 287 -0.45 -17.83 -11.89
N GLU A 288 0.69 -17.22 -12.22
CA GLU A 288 1.75 -17.86 -13.01
C GLU A 288 2.36 -19.06 -12.25
N VAL A 289 2.54 -18.89 -10.93
CA VAL A 289 2.98 -20.00 -10.07
C VAL A 289 1.88 -21.06 -9.95
N ALA A 290 0.60 -20.65 -9.80
CA ALA A 290 -0.52 -21.58 -9.71
C ALA A 290 -0.66 -22.44 -10.98
N GLU A 291 -0.55 -21.85 -12.15
CA GLU A 291 -0.62 -22.56 -13.43
C GLU A 291 0.49 -23.59 -13.57
N ARG A 292 1.73 -23.26 -13.18
CA ARG A 292 2.86 -24.20 -13.16
C ARG A 292 2.64 -25.33 -12.14
N LEU A 293 2.19 -24.98 -10.93
CA LEU A 293 1.88 -25.96 -9.90
C LEU A 293 0.81 -26.95 -10.39
N ILE A 294 -0.30 -26.47 -10.95
CA ILE A 294 -1.38 -27.29 -11.48
C ILE A 294 -0.87 -28.24 -12.60
N MET A 295 -0.02 -27.73 -13.48
CA MET A 295 0.61 -28.55 -14.53
C MET A 295 1.40 -29.72 -13.94
N TYR A 296 2.21 -29.48 -12.89
CA TYR A 296 3.00 -30.54 -12.24
C TYR A 296 2.13 -31.47 -11.40
N MET A 297 1.11 -30.97 -10.72
CA MET A 297 0.13 -31.81 -10.02
C MET A 297 -0.56 -32.79 -10.98
N ASN A 298 -1.01 -32.30 -12.15
CA ASN A 298 -1.61 -33.14 -13.20
C ASN A 298 -0.65 -34.21 -13.71
N LYS A 299 0.62 -33.86 -13.95
CA LYS A 299 1.68 -34.80 -14.38
C LYS A 299 1.91 -35.89 -13.34
N LEU A 300 1.75 -35.59 -12.06
CA LEU A 300 1.91 -36.52 -10.94
C LEU A 300 0.60 -37.20 -10.52
N HIS A 301 -0.50 -36.99 -11.25
CA HIS A 301 -1.83 -37.49 -10.94
C HIS A 301 -2.37 -37.04 -9.55
N ILE A 302 -1.95 -35.86 -9.09
CA ILE A 302 -2.41 -35.22 -7.83
C ILE A 302 -3.58 -34.30 -8.18
N LYS A 303 -4.77 -34.57 -7.67
CA LYS A 303 -5.95 -33.71 -7.86
C LYS A 303 -6.07 -32.65 -6.75
N ASN A 304 -5.80 -33.06 -5.53
CA ASN A 304 -5.86 -32.19 -4.36
C ASN A 304 -4.87 -32.65 -3.28
N THR A 305 -4.82 -31.94 -2.14
CA THR A 305 -3.86 -32.25 -1.08
C THR A 305 -4.05 -33.59 -0.40
N ASP A 306 -5.21 -34.27 -0.56
CA ASP A 306 -5.42 -35.62 -0.01
C ASP A 306 -4.68 -36.69 -0.79
N ASP A 307 -4.36 -36.43 -2.06
CA ASP A 307 -3.56 -37.34 -2.91
C ASP A 307 -2.05 -37.24 -2.60
N ILE A 308 -1.60 -36.23 -1.84
CA ILE A 308 -0.20 -36.02 -1.52
C ILE A 308 0.22 -36.93 -0.36
N ASN A 309 1.33 -37.67 -0.57
CA ASN A 309 1.89 -38.61 0.37
C ASN A 309 3.42 -38.71 0.22
N ASP A 310 4.10 -39.50 1.02
CA ASP A 310 5.57 -39.62 1.05
C ASP A 310 6.17 -40.07 -0.27
N ASN A 311 5.40 -40.75 -1.14
CA ASN A 311 5.90 -41.24 -2.45
C ASN A 311 5.90 -40.12 -3.51
N ASN A 312 5.02 -39.12 -3.40
CA ASN A 312 4.86 -38.07 -4.40
C ASN A 312 5.14 -36.65 -3.86
N ALA A 313 5.51 -36.52 -2.58
CA ALA A 313 5.98 -35.27 -1.98
C ALA A 313 7.51 -35.23 -1.91
N GLY A 314 8.14 -34.18 -2.46
CA GLY A 314 9.55 -33.89 -2.37
C GLY A 314 9.91 -32.91 -1.26
N THR A 315 9.06 -32.80 -0.24
CA THR A 315 9.25 -31.90 0.90
C THR A 315 8.61 -32.48 2.15
N ASP A 316 9.17 -32.17 3.32
CA ASP A 316 8.61 -32.45 4.65
C ASP A 316 7.73 -31.31 5.19
N ARG A 317 7.63 -30.19 4.48
CA ARG A 317 6.83 -29.01 4.86
C ARG A 317 5.33 -29.20 4.59
N ILE A 318 4.79 -30.29 5.13
CA ILE A 318 3.40 -30.76 4.99
C ILE A 318 2.76 -30.84 6.37
N VAL A 319 1.51 -30.42 6.52
CA VAL A 319 0.75 -30.51 7.75
C VAL A 319 -0.65 -31.09 7.53
#